data_3596064e750ad07db4603798eefab629
#
_entry.id   3596064e750ad07db4603798eefab629
#
_cell.length_a   1.000
_cell.length_b   1.000
_cell.length_c   1.000
_cell.angle_alpha   90.00
_cell.angle_beta   90.00
_cell.angle_gamma   90.00
#
_symmetry.space_group_name_H-M   'P 1'
#
loop_
_entity.id
_entity.type
_entity.pdbx_description
1 polymer ?
#
loop_
_entity_poly.entity_id
_entity_poly.type
_entity_poly.pdbx_seq_one_letter_code
_entity_poly.pdbx_strand_id
1 'polypeptide(L)'
;MTPEQAATARRRILPVVAMALFIDSMGIGIVLPVAPKLVMELSGLPLSEAAPIGGWLTVAYAMMQFLFSPVLGNLSDRYGRKPILLASLAALSVDYLIMGFAPTLFWLFVGRVVAGFAGATFATANAVVADLVPQAERAKFFGLNGAAWGMGFIVGPVVGGLLGQYGSRVPFFAAAVFTAVNLLIALAVLRETLPEGNRRAFSARRANIVGAMRSMRAIPGAMAMLFVLFMYQVGHDTLPSSWTWVTMAKFGWAEREIGLSLAALGLGTAVVQGGLVGLFTRRFGEPTTVYIGLVGGAIGFLGYAFAPTPALLFASVPLACLLGLTMPAVRAILSRAVPANAQGELQGAIGGIVSFTAIVTPFTMTHLFSAATAPGSTLHLPGAPFAAGALALLVGVVAFTRTSGALQAARRVSA
;
A
#
# COMPACT_ATOMS: atom_id res chain seq x y z
N MET A 1 -15.73 25.08 -20.26
CA MET A 1 -16.45 25.11 -18.96
C MET A 1 -16.24 26.47 -18.33
N THR A 2 -17.32 27.20 -17.95
CA THR A 2 -17.16 28.46 -17.23
C THR A 2 -16.57 28.26 -15.84
N PRO A 3 -15.95 29.31 -15.22
CA PRO A 3 -15.38 29.18 -13.86
C PRO A 3 -16.40 28.69 -12.82
N GLU A 4 -17.66 29.10 -12.95
CA GLU A 4 -18.77 28.70 -12.06
C GLU A 4 -19.16 27.21 -12.26
N GLN A 5 -19.20 26.75 -13.51
CA GLN A 5 -19.43 25.35 -13.85
C GLN A 5 -18.29 24.47 -13.33
N ALA A 6 -17.04 24.95 -13.39
CA ALA A 6 -15.87 24.26 -12.86
C ALA A 6 -15.93 24.15 -11.32
N ALA A 7 -16.35 25.21 -10.63
CA ALA A 7 -16.52 25.20 -9.18
C ALA A 7 -17.64 24.23 -8.74
N THR A 8 -18.75 24.22 -9.45
CA THR A 8 -19.88 23.31 -9.20
C THR A 8 -19.48 21.85 -9.44
N ALA A 9 -18.77 21.58 -10.54
CA ALA A 9 -18.24 20.24 -10.84
C ALA A 9 -17.28 19.75 -9.75
N ARG A 10 -16.35 20.60 -9.30
CA ARG A 10 -15.45 20.27 -8.17
C ARG A 10 -16.21 19.91 -6.91
N ARG A 11 -17.19 20.72 -6.50
CA ARG A 11 -17.98 20.45 -5.27
C ARG A 11 -18.74 19.14 -5.31
N ARG A 12 -19.14 18.66 -6.48
CA ARG A 12 -19.92 17.42 -6.63
C ARG A 12 -19.03 16.19 -6.87
N ILE A 13 -17.99 16.31 -7.70
CA ILE A 13 -17.20 15.17 -8.16
C ILE A 13 -16.12 14.78 -7.15
N LEU A 14 -15.39 15.75 -6.55
CA LEU A 14 -14.26 15.43 -5.69
C LEU A 14 -14.64 14.64 -4.42
N PRO A 15 -15.78 14.90 -3.72
CA PRO A 15 -16.22 14.07 -2.62
C PRO A 15 -16.50 12.62 -3.03
N VAL A 16 -17.09 12.41 -4.22
CA VAL A 16 -17.40 11.07 -4.74
C VAL A 16 -16.11 10.32 -5.07
N VAL A 17 -15.11 11.01 -5.62
CA VAL A 17 -13.79 10.43 -5.89
C VAL A 17 -13.06 10.08 -4.59
N ALA A 18 -13.09 10.95 -3.58
CA ALA A 18 -12.52 10.66 -2.27
C ALA A 18 -13.23 9.47 -1.58
N MET A 19 -14.57 9.41 -1.69
CA MET A 19 -15.35 8.28 -1.19
C MET A 19 -15.03 6.99 -1.94
N ALA A 20 -14.79 7.05 -3.25
CA ALA A 20 -14.36 5.90 -4.04
C ALA A 20 -13.03 5.34 -3.51
N LEU A 21 -12.06 6.20 -3.21
CA LEU A 21 -10.79 5.81 -2.63
C LEU A 21 -10.93 5.26 -1.21
N PHE A 22 -11.79 5.86 -0.39
CA PHE A 22 -12.08 5.37 0.95
C PHE A 22 -12.66 3.95 0.92
N ILE A 23 -13.67 3.70 0.08
CA ILE A 23 -14.34 2.39 -0.02
C ILE A 23 -13.41 1.35 -0.65
N ASP A 24 -12.60 1.72 -1.66
CA ASP A 24 -11.60 0.85 -2.27
C ASP A 24 -10.57 0.36 -1.23
N SER A 25 -9.98 1.29 -0.50
CA SER A 25 -9.03 0.98 0.57
C SER A 25 -9.68 0.22 1.74
N MET A 26 -10.92 0.58 2.12
CA MET A 26 -11.69 -0.12 3.13
C MET A 26 -11.92 -1.58 2.73
N GLY A 27 -12.24 -1.84 1.46
CA GLY A 27 -12.43 -3.19 0.94
C GLY A 27 -11.15 -4.04 1.05
N ILE A 28 -9.98 -3.47 0.73
CA ILE A 28 -8.69 -4.14 0.95
C ILE A 28 -8.50 -4.45 2.44
N GLY A 29 -8.78 -3.47 3.31
CA GLY A 29 -8.66 -3.61 4.77
C GLY A 29 -9.59 -4.68 5.36
N ILE A 30 -10.82 -4.79 4.85
CA ILE A 30 -11.82 -5.79 5.28
C ILE A 30 -11.29 -7.22 5.09
N VAL A 31 -10.55 -7.46 4.02
CA VAL A 31 -10.02 -8.79 3.67
C VAL A 31 -8.92 -9.24 4.63
N LEU A 32 -8.08 -8.33 5.13
CA LEU A 32 -6.88 -8.65 5.89
C LEU A 32 -7.11 -9.55 7.13
N PRO A 33 -8.10 -9.31 8.01
CA PRO A 33 -8.29 -10.15 9.18
C PRO A 33 -8.95 -11.49 8.89
N VAL A 34 -9.64 -11.66 7.76
CA VAL A 34 -10.46 -12.84 7.46
C VAL A 34 -9.87 -13.77 6.39
N ALA A 35 -8.99 -13.26 5.52
CA ALA A 35 -8.41 -14.05 4.43
C ALA A 35 -7.69 -15.31 4.91
N PRO A 36 -6.86 -15.32 5.97
CA PRO A 36 -6.22 -16.53 6.46
C PRO A 36 -7.21 -17.62 6.82
N LYS A 37 -8.27 -17.30 7.55
CA LYS A 37 -9.29 -18.27 7.93
C LYS A 37 -10.00 -18.86 6.72
N LEU A 38 -10.40 -18.02 5.75
CA LEU A 38 -11.03 -18.52 4.52
C LEU A 38 -10.09 -19.43 3.73
N VAL A 39 -8.78 -19.11 3.68
CA VAL A 39 -7.79 -19.97 3.01
C VAL A 39 -7.67 -21.31 3.74
N MET A 40 -7.63 -21.34 5.08
CA MET A 40 -7.60 -22.55 5.88
C MET A 40 -8.88 -23.40 5.69
N GLU A 41 -10.06 -22.79 5.69
CA GLU A 41 -11.35 -23.45 5.46
C GLU A 41 -11.42 -24.12 4.09
N LEU A 42 -10.93 -23.46 3.03
CA LEU A 42 -10.97 -23.98 1.67
C LEU A 42 -9.87 -24.97 1.34
N SER A 43 -8.72 -24.89 2.01
CA SER A 43 -7.60 -25.81 1.80
C SER A 43 -7.65 -27.03 2.69
N GLY A 44 -8.30 -26.94 3.86
CA GLY A 44 -8.23 -27.95 4.93
C GLY A 44 -6.84 -28.02 5.59
N LEU A 45 -5.95 -27.08 5.31
CA LEU A 45 -4.57 -27.09 5.80
C LEU A 45 -4.43 -26.34 7.13
N PRO A 46 -3.45 -26.70 7.97
CA PRO A 46 -3.11 -25.93 9.16
C PRO A 46 -2.53 -24.56 8.80
N LEU A 47 -2.49 -23.66 9.78
CA LEU A 47 -2.09 -22.26 9.62
C LEU A 47 -0.71 -22.09 8.93
N SER A 48 0.27 -22.92 9.32
CA SER A 48 1.62 -22.89 8.76
C SER A 48 1.68 -23.20 7.27
N GLU A 49 0.86 -24.15 6.81
CA GLU A 49 0.82 -24.56 5.40
C GLU A 49 -0.11 -23.70 4.56
N ALA A 50 -1.12 -23.09 5.17
CA ALA A 50 -2.05 -22.16 4.52
C ALA A 50 -1.42 -20.78 4.23
N ALA A 51 -0.43 -20.36 5.03
CA ALA A 51 0.18 -19.04 4.90
C ALA A 51 0.84 -18.78 3.52
N PRO A 52 1.63 -19.71 2.92
CA PRO A 52 2.14 -19.53 1.56
C PRO A 52 1.05 -19.34 0.51
N ILE A 53 -0.10 -20.01 0.66
CA ILE A 53 -1.24 -19.84 -0.26
C ILE A 53 -1.77 -18.39 -0.17
N GLY A 54 -1.91 -17.84 1.05
CA GLY A 54 -2.25 -16.44 1.27
C GLY A 54 -1.23 -15.48 0.64
N GLY A 55 0.07 -15.82 0.73
CA GLY A 55 1.13 -15.11 0.04
C GLY A 55 0.95 -15.10 -1.48
N TRP A 56 0.69 -16.24 -2.07
CA TRP A 56 0.43 -16.36 -3.52
C TRP A 56 -0.83 -15.61 -3.98
N LEU A 57 -1.89 -15.57 -3.18
CA LEU A 57 -3.08 -14.75 -3.46
C LEU A 57 -2.74 -13.25 -3.52
N THR A 58 -1.88 -12.80 -2.60
CA THR A 58 -1.40 -11.42 -2.59
C THR A 58 -0.49 -11.13 -3.78
N VAL A 59 0.40 -12.07 -4.13
CA VAL A 59 1.25 -11.99 -5.33
C VAL A 59 0.43 -11.90 -6.60
N ALA A 60 -0.61 -12.73 -6.75
CA ALA A 60 -1.48 -12.71 -7.93
C ALA A 60 -2.14 -11.33 -8.12
N TYR A 61 -2.67 -10.75 -7.04
CA TYR A 61 -3.21 -9.39 -7.04
C TYR A 61 -2.17 -8.34 -7.42
N ALA A 62 -1.02 -8.32 -6.71
CA ALA A 62 0.01 -7.31 -6.90
C ALA A 62 0.67 -7.39 -8.29
N MET A 63 0.86 -8.60 -8.83
CA MET A 63 1.41 -8.80 -10.17
C MET A 63 0.45 -8.27 -11.25
N MET A 64 -0.84 -8.56 -11.14
CA MET A 64 -1.84 -8.03 -12.06
C MET A 64 -1.95 -6.52 -11.95
N GLN A 65 -1.95 -5.96 -10.74
CA GLN A 65 -1.96 -4.52 -10.53
C GLN A 65 -0.71 -3.85 -11.15
N PHE A 66 0.46 -4.44 -10.97
CA PHE A 66 1.71 -3.96 -11.57
C PHE A 66 1.67 -3.94 -13.10
N LEU A 67 1.20 -5.01 -13.72
CA LEU A 67 1.14 -5.13 -15.17
C LEU A 67 0.09 -4.21 -15.80
N PHE A 68 -1.08 -4.11 -15.17
CA PHE A 68 -2.24 -3.44 -15.76
C PHE A 68 -2.45 -2.00 -15.31
N SER A 69 -1.88 -1.55 -14.18
CA SER A 69 -2.02 -0.17 -13.72
C SER A 69 -1.55 0.86 -14.78
N PRO A 70 -0.40 0.70 -15.47
CA PRO A 70 -0.01 1.60 -16.55
C PRO A 70 -0.93 1.52 -17.77
N VAL A 71 -1.47 0.32 -18.07
CA VAL A 71 -2.41 0.11 -19.17
C VAL A 71 -3.72 0.86 -18.89
N LEU A 72 -4.27 0.70 -17.68
CA LEU A 72 -5.49 1.38 -17.27
C LEU A 72 -5.30 2.90 -17.19
N GLY A 73 -4.14 3.38 -16.76
CA GLY A 73 -3.79 4.80 -16.82
C GLY A 73 -3.84 5.33 -18.26
N ASN A 74 -3.22 4.64 -19.22
CA ASN A 74 -3.26 5.00 -20.63
C ASN A 74 -4.68 4.90 -21.23
N LEU A 75 -5.47 3.90 -20.84
CA LEU A 75 -6.87 3.77 -21.25
C LEU A 75 -7.72 4.92 -20.69
N SER A 76 -7.45 5.34 -19.46
CA SER A 76 -8.08 6.50 -18.84
C SER A 76 -7.76 7.81 -19.57
N ASP A 77 -6.54 7.95 -20.09
CA ASP A 77 -6.15 9.09 -20.95
C ASP A 77 -6.81 9.06 -22.34
N ARG A 78 -7.16 7.87 -22.84
CA ARG A 78 -7.76 7.69 -24.17
C ARG A 78 -9.28 7.75 -24.14
N TYR A 79 -9.93 7.04 -23.23
CA TYR A 79 -11.38 6.88 -23.19
C TYR A 79 -12.06 7.83 -22.21
N GLY A 80 -11.29 8.48 -21.33
CA GLY A 80 -11.79 9.33 -20.26
C GLY A 80 -11.66 8.69 -18.89
N ARG A 81 -11.82 9.50 -17.86
CA ARG A 81 -11.64 9.10 -16.45
C ARG A 81 -12.82 8.28 -15.94
N LYS A 82 -14.05 8.73 -16.29
CA LYS A 82 -15.29 8.11 -15.82
C LYS A 82 -15.40 6.63 -16.17
N PRO A 83 -15.26 6.18 -17.44
CA PRO A 83 -15.46 4.78 -17.76
C PRO A 83 -14.44 3.86 -17.08
N ILE A 84 -13.18 4.29 -16.92
CA ILE A 84 -12.16 3.50 -16.28
C ILE A 84 -12.39 3.38 -14.77
N LEU A 85 -12.77 4.48 -14.11
CA LEU A 85 -13.11 4.43 -12.69
C LEU A 85 -14.32 3.53 -12.42
N LEU A 86 -15.37 3.62 -13.24
CA LEU A 86 -16.55 2.78 -13.12
C LEU A 86 -16.24 1.29 -13.38
N ALA A 87 -15.41 1.00 -14.39
CA ALA A 87 -14.96 -0.37 -14.68
C ALA A 87 -14.15 -0.95 -13.51
N SER A 88 -13.26 -0.15 -12.89
CA SER A 88 -12.50 -0.57 -11.70
C SER A 88 -13.42 -0.88 -10.52
N LEU A 89 -14.40 -0.03 -10.22
CA LEU A 89 -15.36 -0.26 -9.14
C LEU A 89 -16.25 -1.48 -9.40
N ALA A 90 -16.70 -1.67 -10.65
CA ALA A 90 -17.48 -2.83 -11.03
C ALA A 90 -16.68 -4.14 -10.87
N ALA A 91 -15.44 -4.16 -11.34
CA ALA A 91 -14.58 -5.32 -11.23
C ALA A 91 -14.23 -5.67 -9.75
N LEU A 92 -14.05 -4.67 -8.89
CA LEU A 92 -13.87 -4.89 -7.45
C LEU A 92 -15.13 -5.45 -6.79
N SER A 93 -16.33 -4.97 -7.18
CA SER A 93 -17.59 -5.55 -6.67
C SER A 93 -17.72 -7.02 -7.07
N VAL A 94 -17.36 -7.35 -8.31
CA VAL A 94 -17.37 -8.73 -8.81
C VAL A 94 -16.33 -9.59 -8.09
N ASP A 95 -15.13 -9.08 -7.87
CA ASP A 95 -14.09 -9.77 -7.09
C ASP A 95 -14.58 -10.17 -5.69
N TYR A 96 -15.16 -9.23 -4.95
CA TYR A 96 -15.66 -9.53 -3.61
C TYR A 96 -16.80 -10.55 -3.62
N LEU A 97 -17.67 -10.53 -4.63
CA LEU A 97 -18.68 -11.57 -4.81
C LEU A 97 -18.06 -12.94 -5.13
N ILE A 98 -17.08 -12.99 -6.03
CA ILE A 98 -16.33 -14.21 -6.34
C ILE A 98 -15.70 -14.76 -5.06
N MET A 99 -15.04 -13.93 -4.26
CA MET A 99 -14.41 -14.37 -3.01
C MET A 99 -15.44 -14.82 -1.97
N GLY A 100 -16.56 -14.12 -1.83
CA GLY A 100 -17.63 -14.50 -0.92
C GLY A 100 -18.28 -15.83 -1.24
N PHE A 101 -18.47 -16.12 -2.52
CA PHE A 101 -19.07 -17.39 -3.01
C PHE A 101 -18.02 -18.47 -3.34
N ALA A 102 -16.72 -18.20 -3.23
CA ALA A 102 -15.66 -19.12 -3.65
C ALA A 102 -15.84 -20.53 -3.04
N PRO A 103 -16.05 -21.57 -3.83
CA PRO A 103 -16.13 -22.95 -3.33
C PRO A 103 -14.75 -23.60 -3.19
N THR A 104 -13.72 -23.05 -3.83
CA THR A 104 -12.35 -23.57 -3.84
C THR A 104 -11.33 -22.43 -3.87
N LEU A 105 -10.07 -22.75 -3.56
CA LEU A 105 -8.93 -21.81 -3.66
C LEU A 105 -8.78 -21.23 -5.07
N PHE A 106 -9.09 -21.98 -6.11
CA PHE A 106 -9.03 -21.51 -7.49
C PHE A 106 -9.85 -20.24 -7.70
N TRP A 107 -11.06 -20.18 -7.16
CA TRP A 107 -11.91 -19.01 -7.27
C TRP A 107 -11.39 -17.80 -6.48
N LEU A 108 -10.69 -18.03 -5.36
CA LEU A 108 -9.97 -16.95 -4.68
C LEU A 108 -8.87 -16.36 -5.57
N PHE A 109 -8.11 -17.21 -6.28
CA PHE A 109 -7.10 -16.73 -7.23
C PHE A 109 -7.76 -15.97 -8.40
N VAL A 110 -8.87 -16.45 -8.94
CA VAL A 110 -9.62 -15.73 -10.00
C VAL A 110 -10.04 -14.34 -9.50
N GLY A 111 -10.60 -14.25 -8.30
CA GLY A 111 -10.95 -12.96 -7.69
C GLY A 111 -9.73 -12.03 -7.59
N ARG A 112 -8.61 -12.51 -7.05
CA ARG A 112 -7.38 -11.71 -6.91
C ARG A 112 -6.82 -11.22 -8.24
N VAL A 113 -6.90 -12.03 -9.29
CA VAL A 113 -6.54 -11.64 -10.66
C VAL A 113 -7.47 -10.53 -11.17
N VAL A 114 -8.78 -10.67 -11.01
CA VAL A 114 -9.78 -9.67 -11.42
C VAL A 114 -9.55 -8.34 -10.66
N ALA A 115 -9.37 -8.40 -9.34
CA ALA A 115 -9.11 -7.21 -8.53
C ALA A 115 -7.79 -6.50 -8.93
N GLY A 116 -6.73 -7.27 -9.15
CA GLY A 116 -5.44 -6.71 -9.57
C GLY A 116 -5.52 -6.07 -10.96
N PHE A 117 -6.23 -6.69 -11.89
CA PHE A 117 -6.49 -6.10 -13.22
C PHE A 117 -7.25 -4.77 -13.12
N ALA A 118 -8.16 -4.61 -12.15
CA ALA A 118 -8.96 -3.42 -11.96
C ALA A 118 -8.30 -2.33 -11.08
N GLY A 119 -7.12 -2.57 -10.52
CA GLY A 119 -6.47 -1.76 -9.48
C GLY A 119 -5.96 -0.38 -9.90
N ALA A 120 -6.71 0.38 -10.72
CA ALA A 120 -6.34 1.72 -11.18
C ALA A 120 -7.10 2.85 -10.47
N THR A 121 -7.93 2.54 -9.48
CA THR A 121 -8.80 3.53 -8.81
C THR A 121 -8.01 4.72 -8.28
N PHE A 122 -6.90 4.48 -7.57
CA PHE A 122 -6.08 5.54 -6.98
C PHE A 122 -5.43 6.46 -8.03
N ALA A 123 -4.89 5.88 -9.11
CA ALA A 123 -4.27 6.65 -10.20
C ALA A 123 -5.30 7.49 -10.95
N THR A 124 -6.46 6.89 -11.27
CA THR A 124 -7.55 7.58 -11.98
C THR A 124 -8.17 8.69 -11.11
N ALA A 125 -8.34 8.47 -9.81
CA ALA A 125 -8.82 9.48 -8.86
C ALA A 125 -7.89 10.70 -8.79
N ASN A 126 -6.58 10.47 -8.75
CA ASN A 126 -5.60 11.57 -8.80
C ASN A 126 -5.60 12.28 -10.15
N ALA A 127 -5.83 11.58 -11.25
CA ALA A 127 -6.00 12.21 -12.56
C ALA A 127 -7.25 13.11 -12.61
N VAL A 128 -8.38 12.70 -12.03
CA VAL A 128 -9.58 13.54 -11.88
C VAL A 128 -9.27 14.82 -11.10
N VAL A 129 -8.51 14.74 -10.01
CA VAL A 129 -8.06 15.94 -9.27
C VAL A 129 -7.20 16.82 -10.16
N ALA A 130 -6.27 16.26 -10.93
CA ALA A 130 -5.42 17.03 -11.84
C ALA A 130 -6.22 17.73 -12.97
N ASP A 131 -7.31 17.10 -13.42
CA ASP A 131 -8.18 17.66 -14.46
C ASP A 131 -9.07 18.81 -13.94
N LEU A 132 -9.57 18.72 -12.70
CA LEU A 132 -10.55 19.65 -12.14
C LEU A 132 -9.97 20.76 -11.26
N VAL A 133 -8.76 20.56 -10.70
CA VAL A 133 -8.20 21.46 -9.67
C VAL A 133 -7.04 22.26 -10.24
N PRO A 134 -7.03 23.62 -10.04
CA PRO A 134 -5.89 24.47 -10.41
C PRO A 134 -4.59 23.98 -9.76
N GLN A 135 -3.48 24.15 -10.44
CA GLN A 135 -2.17 23.64 -10.02
C GLN A 135 -1.79 24.07 -8.58
N ALA A 136 -2.12 25.30 -8.19
CA ALA A 136 -1.83 25.83 -6.86
C ALA A 136 -2.55 25.09 -5.72
N GLU A 137 -3.73 24.49 -5.99
CA GLU A 137 -4.55 23.79 -5.00
C GLU A 137 -4.41 22.27 -5.04
N ARG A 138 -3.78 21.70 -6.07
CA ARG A 138 -3.70 20.24 -6.29
C ARG A 138 -3.11 19.48 -5.11
N ALA A 139 -2.08 20.03 -4.46
CA ALA A 139 -1.44 19.41 -3.30
C ALA A 139 -2.44 19.14 -2.17
N LYS A 140 -3.38 20.07 -1.91
CA LYS A 140 -4.44 19.92 -0.90
C LYS A 140 -5.35 18.73 -1.24
N PHE A 141 -5.80 18.63 -2.49
CA PHE A 141 -6.74 17.56 -2.89
C PHE A 141 -6.07 16.21 -3.05
N PHE A 142 -4.80 16.15 -3.48
CA PHE A 142 -4.02 14.91 -3.41
C PHE A 142 -3.84 14.43 -1.97
N GLY A 143 -3.61 15.36 -1.04
CA GLY A 143 -3.57 15.06 0.40
C GLY A 143 -4.91 14.52 0.91
N LEU A 144 -6.03 15.10 0.48
CA LEU A 144 -7.37 14.63 0.84
C LEU A 144 -7.65 13.22 0.31
N ASN A 145 -7.26 12.93 -0.93
CA ASN A 145 -7.34 11.59 -1.51
C ASN A 145 -6.50 10.58 -0.71
N GLY A 146 -5.28 10.96 -0.35
CA GLY A 146 -4.41 10.12 0.51
C GLY A 146 -5.02 9.89 1.89
N ALA A 147 -5.63 10.92 2.50
CA ALA A 147 -6.29 10.80 3.79
C ALA A 147 -7.55 9.91 3.72
N ALA A 148 -8.35 10.03 2.66
CA ALA A 148 -9.51 9.17 2.42
C ALA A 148 -9.08 7.69 2.28
N TRP A 149 -8.01 7.45 1.52
CA TRP A 149 -7.44 6.11 1.34
C TRP A 149 -6.91 5.53 2.65
N GLY A 150 -6.14 6.32 3.40
CA GLY A 150 -5.63 5.93 4.73
C GLY A 150 -6.72 5.64 5.74
N MET A 151 -7.79 6.46 5.75
CA MET A 151 -8.94 6.24 6.63
C MET A 151 -9.68 4.94 6.31
N GLY A 152 -9.86 4.63 5.02
CA GLY A 152 -10.44 3.35 4.59
C GLY A 152 -9.61 2.16 5.07
N PHE A 153 -8.28 2.28 5.00
CA PHE A 153 -7.37 1.24 5.48
C PHE A 153 -7.38 1.07 7.02
N ILE A 154 -7.81 2.08 7.78
CA ILE A 154 -8.02 1.98 9.24
C ILE A 154 -9.38 1.35 9.54
N VAL A 155 -10.44 1.82 8.87
CA VAL A 155 -11.82 1.37 9.12
C VAL A 155 -12.04 -0.05 8.60
N GLY A 156 -11.42 -0.40 7.48
CA GLY A 156 -11.59 -1.71 6.83
C GLY A 156 -11.34 -2.89 7.75
N PRO A 157 -10.18 -3.00 8.41
CA PRO A 157 -9.90 -4.12 9.32
C PRO A 157 -10.87 -4.19 10.51
N VAL A 158 -11.36 -3.05 11.02
CA VAL A 158 -12.39 -3.04 12.08
C VAL A 158 -13.67 -3.68 11.56
N VAL A 159 -14.15 -3.23 10.41
CA VAL A 159 -15.37 -3.77 9.79
C VAL A 159 -15.18 -5.26 9.47
N GLY A 160 -14.04 -5.62 8.88
CA GLY A 160 -13.69 -6.99 8.54
C GLY A 160 -13.64 -7.91 9.76
N GLY A 161 -12.97 -7.46 10.83
CA GLY A 161 -12.86 -8.20 12.08
C GLY A 161 -14.21 -8.37 12.81
N LEU A 162 -15.03 -7.31 12.85
CA LEU A 162 -16.37 -7.39 13.46
C LEU A 162 -17.32 -8.27 12.65
N LEU A 163 -17.30 -8.19 11.34
CA LEU A 163 -18.15 -9.02 10.48
C LEU A 163 -17.64 -10.45 10.38
N GLY A 164 -16.34 -10.67 10.51
CA GLY A 164 -15.73 -12.01 10.49
C GLY A 164 -16.21 -12.94 11.57
N GLN A 165 -16.69 -12.40 12.71
CA GLN A 165 -17.30 -13.18 13.78
C GLN A 165 -18.58 -13.93 13.34
N TYR A 166 -19.28 -13.42 12.32
CA TYR A 166 -20.48 -14.04 11.76
C TYR A 166 -20.18 -15.04 10.64
N GLY A 167 -18.89 -15.21 10.30
CA GLY A 167 -18.40 -16.14 9.28
C GLY A 167 -17.34 -15.51 8.41
N SER A 168 -16.37 -16.31 7.94
CA SER A 168 -15.23 -15.88 7.13
C SER A 168 -15.63 -15.22 5.80
N ARG A 169 -16.84 -15.48 5.30
CA ARG A 169 -17.36 -14.97 4.02
C ARG A 169 -18.15 -13.68 4.15
N VAL A 170 -18.72 -13.38 5.33
CA VAL A 170 -19.58 -12.20 5.55
C VAL A 170 -18.87 -10.88 5.22
N PRO A 171 -17.60 -10.68 5.58
CA PRO A 171 -16.87 -9.46 5.23
C PRO A 171 -16.75 -9.22 3.72
N PHE A 172 -16.63 -10.27 2.92
CA PHE A 172 -16.54 -10.14 1.46
C PHE A 172 -17.87 -9.68 0.86
N PHE A 173 -18.99 -10.19 1.34
CA PHE A 173 -20.32 -9.71 0.92
C PHE A 173 -20.54 -8.26 1.31
N ALA A 174 -20.13 -7.85 2.50
CA ALA A 174 -20.18 -6.45 2.92
C ALA A 174 -19.33 -5.56 2.02
N ALA A 175 -18.09 -5.97 1.70
CA ALA A 175 -17.23 -5.25 0.77
C ALA A 175 -17.86 -5.14 -0.62
N ALA A 176 -18.49 -6.21 -1.12
CA ALA A 176 -19.22 -6.19 -2.40
C ALA A 176 -20.36 -5.17 -2.38
N VAL A 177 -21.15 -5.14 -1.31
CA VAL A 177 -22.26 -4.17 -1.17
C VAL A 177 -21.71 -2.73 -1.11
N PHE A 178 -20.69 -2.44 -0.30
CA PHE A 178 -20.11 -1.11 -0.21
C PHE A 178 -19.55 -0.65 -1.57
N THR A 179 -18.86 -1.54 -2.28
CA THR A 179 -18.30 -1.20 -3.61
C THR A 179 -19.40 -1.04 -4.66
N ALA A 180 -20.46 -1.85 -4.62
CA ALA A 180 -21.61 -1.71 -5.51
C ALA A 180 -22.36 -0.39 -5.25
N VAL A 181 -22.60 -0.03 -4.01
CA VAL A 181 -23.21 1.27 -3.64
C VAL A 181 -22.34 2.42 -4.15
N ASN A 182 -21.02 2.32 -3.97
CA ASN A 182 -20.09 3.32 -4.49
C ASN A 182 -20.14 3.42 -6.02
N LEU A 183 -20.22 2.28 -6.72
CA LEU A 183 -20.40 2.23 -8.17
C LEU A 183 -21.69 2.95 -8.61
N LEU A 184 -22.82 2.69 -7.92
CA LEU A 184 -24.09 3.35 -8.22
C LEU A 184 -24.03 4.87 -8.00
N ILE A 185 -23.41 5.32 -6.91
CA ILE A 185 -23.20 6.75 -6.64
C ILE A 185 -22.29 7.36 -7.71
N ALA A 186 -21.20 6.68 -8.08
CA ALA A 186 -20.29 7.15 -9.12
C ALA A 186 -20.99 7.22 -10.49
N LEU A 187 -21.83 6.24 -10.85
CA LEU A 187 -22.63 6.26 -12.06
C LEU A 187 -23.55 7.49 -12.12
N ALA A 188 -24.22 7.81 -11.01
CA ALA A 188 -25.17 8.92 -10.92
C ALA A 188 -24.51 10.30 -10.92
N VAL A 189 -23.37 10.43 -10.22
CA VAL A 189 -22.77 11.77 -9.93
C VAL A 189 -21.56 12.07 -10.80
N LEU A 190 -20.74 11.07 -11.11
CA LEU A 190 -19.48 11.28 -11.82
C LEU A 190 -19.75 11.67 -13.27
N ARG A 191 -19.24 12.83 -13.66
CA ARG A 191 -19.20 13.27 -15.05
C ARG A 191 -17.78 13.11 -15.59
N GLU A 192 -17.68 12.98 -16.92
CA GLU A 192 -16.36 12.94 -17.57
C GLU A 192 -15.60 14.23 -17.31
N THR A 193 -14.34 14.11 -16.86
CA THR A 193 -13.50 15.25 -16.51
C THR A 193 -12.43 15.53 -17.55
N LEU A 194 -12.12 14.57 -18.43
CA LEU A 194 -11.15 14.73 -19.49
C LEU A 194 -11.86 15.13 -20.80
N PRO A 195 -11.74 16.40 -21.27
CA PRO A 195 -12.30 16.83 -22.53
C PRO A 195 -11.77 15.99 -23.71
N GLU A 196 -12.58 15.79 -24.73
CA GLU A 196 -12.21 14.99 -25.91
C GLU A 196 -10.93 15.49 -26.60
N GLY A 197 -10.76 16.81 -26.69
CA GLY A 197 -9.57 17.44 -27.27
C GLY A 197 -8.27 17.21 -26.48
N ASN A 198 -8.38 16.80 -25.21
CA ASN A 198 -7.23 16.52 -24.36
C ASN A 198 -6.91 15.01 -24.25
N ARG A 199 -7.72 14.16 -24.91
CA ARG A 199 -7.48 12.73 -24.93
C ARG A 199 -6.25 12.37 -25.72
N ARG A 200 -5.49 11.41 -25.23
CA ARG A 200 -4.21 11.01 -25.82
C ARG A 200 -4.31 9.61 -26.43
N ALA A 201 -3.60 9.38 -27.51
CA ALA A 201 -3.47 8.03 -28.08
C ALA A 201 -2.74 7.10 -27.08
N PHE A 202 -3.17 5.84 -27.06
CA PHE A 202 -2.54 4.79 -26.24
C PHE A 202 -1.06 4.61 -26.64
N SER A 203 -0.15 4.54 -25.66
CA SER A 203 1.29 4.34 -25.91
C SER A 203 1.88 3.39 -24.84
N ALA A 204 2.24 2.18 -25.26
CA ALA A 204 2.87 1.19 -24.40
C ALA A 204 4.28 1.61 -23.91
N ARG A 205 4.97 2.51 -24.63
CA ARG A 205 6.33 2.97 -24.28
C ARG A 205 6.38 3.82 -23.00
N ARG A 206 5.25 4.35 -22.53
CA ARG A 206 5.21 5.22 -21.33
C ARG A 206 5.37 4.47 -20.01
N ALA A 207 5.22 3.15 -20.01
CA ALA A 207 5.32 2.29 -18.83
C ALA A 207 6.71 1.62 -18.72
N ASN A 208 7.80 2.36 -18.99
CA ASN A 208 9.13 1.78 -18.98
C ASN A 208 9.83 1.95 -17.62
N ILE A 209 9.55 1.06 -16.67
CA ILE A 209 10.19 1.04 -15.35
C ILE A 209 11.69 0.75 -15.46
N VAL A 210 12.10 -0.14 -16.38
CA VAL A 210 13.51 -0.47 -16.60
C VAL A 210 14.28 0.76 -17.09
N GLY A 211 13.70 1.54 -17.99
CA GLY A 211 14.26 2.81 -18.44
C GLY A 211 14.41 3.81 -17.29
N ALA A 212 13.41 3.95 -16.44
CA ALA A 212 13.43 4.80 -15.26
C ALA A 212 14.55 4.41 -14.27
N MET A 213 14.70 3.11 -14.00
CA MET A 213 15.80 2.61 -13.16
C MET A 213 17.19 2.84 -13.79
N ARG A 214 17.28 2.70 -15.12
CA ARG A 214 18.53 2.91 -15.83
C ARG A 214 18.99 4.38 -15.81
N SER A 215 18.07 5.33 -15.96
CA SER A 215 18.40 6.76 -15.89
C SER A 215 18.87 7.18 -14.50
N MET A 216 18.33 6.58 -13.43
CA MET A 216 18.78 6.88 -12.06
C MET A 216 20.23 6.46 -11.77
N ARG A 217 20.81 5.53 -12.55
CA ARG A 217 22.24 5.16 -12.44
C ARG A 217 23.18 6.30 -12.79
N ALA A 218 22.75 7.23 -13.64
CA ALA A 218 23.55 8.39 -14.02
C ALA A 218 23.63 9.47 -12.92
N ILE A 219 22.77 9.38 -11.90
CA ILE A 219 22.68 10.38 -10.82
C ILE A 219 23.44 9.88 -9.60
N PRO A 220 24.52 10.58 -9.16
CA PRO A 220 25.31 10.17 -8.02
C PRO A 220 24.44 9.99 -6.75
N GLY A 221 24.57 8.84 -6.09
CA GLY A 221 23.85 8.52 -4.86
C GLY A 221 22.38 8.11 -5.03
N ALA A 222 21.74 8.32 -6.19
CA ALA A 222 20.33 7.99 -6.39
C ALA A 222 20.06 6.49 -6.24
N MET A 223 20.90 5.63 -6.82
CA MET A 223 20.75 4.17 -6.69
C MET A 223 20.89 3.68 -5.25
N ALA A 224 21.81 4.26 -4.48
CA ALA A 224 21.98 3.91 -3.08
C ALA A 224 20.77 4.34 -2.23
N MET A 225 20.21 5.52 -2.52
CA MET A 225 18.96 5.97 -1.88
C MET A 225 17.74 5.14 -2.31
N LEU A 226 17.67 4.70 -3.56
CA LEU A 226 16.64 3.77 -4.03
C LEU A 226 16.78 2.40 -3.36
N PHE A 227 18.00 1.95 -3.05
CA PHE A 227 18.22 0.73 -2.26
C PHE A 227 17.75 0.91 -0.81
N VAL A 228 17.98 2.07 -0.17
CA VAL A 228 17.41 2.39 1.14
C VAL A 228 15.89 2.34 1.10
N LEU A 229 15.29 2.91 0.05
CA LEU A 229 13.85 2.87 -0.18
C LEU A 229 13.35 1.43 -0.35
N PHE A 230 14.09 0.58 -1.07
CA PHE A 230 13.75 -0.83 -1.24
C PHE A 230 13.76 -1.58 0.09
N MET A 231 14.78 -1.39 0.93
CA MET A 231 14.86 -1.99 2.26
C MET A 231 13.73 -1.50 3.18
N TYR A 232 13.44 -0.20 3.15
CA TYR A 232 12.29 0.37 3.84
C TYR A 232 10.99 -0.30 3.39
N GLN A 233 10.78 -0.44 2.09
CA GLN A 233 9.53 -0.97 1.54
C GLN A 233 9.35 -2.46 1.87
N VAL A 234 10.43 -3.25 1.86
CA VAL A 234 10.40 -4.64 2.35
C VAL A 234 9.94 -4.69 3.82
N GLY A 235 10.50 -3.84 4.68
CA GLY A 235 10.03 -3.72 6.06
C GLY A 235 8.56 -3.33 6.14
N HIS A 236 8.17 -2.27 5.42
CA HIS A 236 6.79 -1.78 5.40
C HIS A 236 5.78 -2.85 4.97
N ASP A 237 6.06 -3.57 3.88
CA ASP A 237 5.15 -4.57 3.33
C ASP A 237 5.11 -5.88 4.15
N THR A 238 6.08 -6.09 5.05
CA THR A 238 6.08 -7.22 6.00
C THR A 238 4.85 -7.18 6.91
N LEU A 239 4.42 -6.00 7.36
CA LEU A 239 3.29 -5.88 8.29
C LEU A 239 1.97 -6.39 7.67
N PRO A 240 1.46 -5.86 6.55
CA PRO A 240 0.22 -6.34 5.96
C PRO A 240 0.32 -7.80 5.48
N SER A 241 1.51 -8.27 5.14
CA SER A 241 1.73 -9.65 4.67
C SER A 241 1.70 -10.70 5.78
N SER A 242 2.09 -10.32 7.00
CA SER A 242 2.38 -11.30 8.07
C SER A 242 1.57 -11.10 9.34
N TRP A 243 0.99 -9.91 9.57
CA TRP A 243 0.35 -9.56 10.83
C TRP A 243 -0.67 -10.58 11.29
N THR A 244 -1.63 -10.91 10.44
CA THR A 244 -2.71 -11.84 10.76
C THR A 244 -2.18 -13.25 11.07
N TRP A 245 -1.29 -13.78 10.22
CA TRP A 245 -0.69 -15.11 10.41
C TRP A 245 0.08 -15.21 11.72
N VAL A 246 0.90 -14.18 12.01
CA VAL A 246 1.75 -14.16 13.22
C VAL A 246 0.89 -14.01 14.48
N THR A 247 -0.11 -13.14 14.48
CA THR A 247 -0.95 -12.92 15.66
C THR A 247 -1.89 -14.09 15.94
N MET A 248 -2.39 -14.77 14.91
CA MET A 248 -3.09 -16.06 15.06
C MET A 248 -2.18 -17.13 15.69
N ALA A 249 -0.95 -17.27 15.19
CA ALA A 249 -0.03 -18.31 15.70
C ALA A 249 0.46 -18.01 17.13
N LYS A 250 0.76 -16.74 17.46
CA LYS A 250 1.34 -16.35 18.77
C LYS A 250 0.31 -16.27 19.88
N PHE A 251 -0.87 -15.73 19.57
CA PHE A 251 -1.86 -15.34 20.60
C PHE A 251 -3.22 -16.02 20.43
N GLY A 252 -3.41 -16.81 19.37
CA GLY A 252 -4.70 -17.42 19.06
C GLY A 252 -5.79 -16.39 18.75
N TRP A 253 -5.42 -15.20 18.23
CA TRP A 253 -6.38 -14.13 17.95
C TRP A 253 -7.37 -14.55 16.87
N ALA A 254 -8.62 -14.20 17.10
CA ALA A 254 -9.68 -14.29 16.12
C ALA A 254 -9.75 -12.99 15.29
N GLU A 255 -10.63 -12.95 14.32
CA GLU A 255 -10.76 -11.86 13.34
C GLU A 255 -10.99 -10.49 14.02
N ARG A 256 -11.72 -10.47 15.14
CA ARG A 256 -12.02 -9.24 15.89
C ARG A 256 -10.76 -8.60 16.48
N GLU A 257 -9.95 -9.38 17.21
CA GLU A 257 -8.70 -8.90 17.81
C GLU A 257 -7.73 -8.43 16.74
N ILE A 258 -7.65 -9.17 15.63
CA ILE A 258 -6.80 -8.82 14.48
C ILE A 258 -7.27 -7.50 13.86
N GLY A 259 -8.58 -7.36 13.60
CA GLY A 259 -9.16 -6.14 13.04
C GLY A 259 -8.90 -4.91 13.90
N LEU A 260 -9.12 -5.00 15.21
CA LEU A 260 -8.89 -3.91 16.16
C LEU A 260 -7.39 -3.56 16.27
N SER A 261 -6.51 -4.56 16.25
CA SER A 261 -5.07 -4.33 16.30
C SER A 261 -4.55 -3.63 15.05
N LEU A 262 -5.03 -4.01 13.86
CA LEU A 262 -4.72 -3.33 12.60
C LEU A 262 -5.21 -1.89 12.57
N ALA A 263 -6.39 -1.63 13.16
CA ALA A 263 -6.89 -0.26 13.30
C ALA A 263 -6.01 0.59 14.23
N ALA A 264 -5.56 0.04 15.35
CA ALA A 264 -4.63 0.72 16.26
C ALA A 264 -3.31 1.06 15.56
N LEU A 265 -2.75 0.13 14.77
CA LEU A 265 -1.58 0.34 13.93
C LEU A 265 -1.82 1.43 12.87
N GLY A 266 -2.96 1.37 12.19
CA GLY A 266 -3.33 2.36 11.19
C GLY A 266 -3.47 3.76 11.80
N LEU A 267 -4.11 3.88 12.97
CA LEU A 267 -4.24 5.14 13.70
C LEU A 267 -2.87 5.68 14.13
N GLY A 268 -2.02 4.84 14.69
CA GLY A 268 -0.64 5.23 15.06
C GLY A 268 0.15 5.73 13.86
N THR A 269 0.05 5.05 12.71
CA THR A 269 0.69 5.47 11.46
C THR A 269 0.12 6.80 10.96
N ALA A 270 -1.20 7.01 11.04
CA ALA A 270 -1.86 8.26 10.66
C ALA A 270 -1.40 9.44 11.53
N VAL A 271 -1.26 9.24 12.84
CA VAL A 271 -0.71 10.25 13.76
C VAL A 271 0.74 10.61 13.37
N VAL A 272 1.56 9.62 13.09
CA VAL A 272 2.95 9.87 12.68
C VAL A 272 3.01 10.61 11.34
N GLN A 273 2.31 10.13 10.32
CA GLN A 273 2.36 10.73 8.98
C GLN A 273 1.68 12.09 8.92
N GLY A 274 0.55 12.28 9.60
CA GLY A 274 -0.21 13.53 9.60
C GLY A 274 0.36 14.61 10.49
N GLY A 275 0.98 14.23 11.64
CA GLY A 275 1.43 15.18 12.65
C GLY A 275 2.94 15.27 12.82
N LEU A 276 3.64 14.12 12.87
CA LEU A 276 5.02 14.09 13.28
C LEU A 276 6.03 14.29 12.16
N VAL A 277 5.73 13.92 10.91
CA VAL A 277 6.66 14.08 9.78
C VAL A 277 7.14 15.52 9.66
N GLY A 278 6.23 16.50 9.64
CA GLY A 278 6.58 17.91 9.53
C GLY A 278 7.35 18.46 10.75
N LEU A 279 7.04 17.96 11.92
CA LEU A 279 7.74 18.34 13.17
C LEU A 279 9.17 17.81 13.15
N PHE A 280 9.36 16.52 12.87
CA PHE A 280 10.67 15.88 12.90
C PHE A 280 11.59 16.41 11.80
N THR A 281 11.07 16.59 10.56
CA THR A 281 11.87 17.13 9.45
C THR A 281 12.32 18.57 9.71
N ARG A 282 11.47 19.41 10.33
CA ARG A 282 11.85 20.79 10.69
C ARG A 282 12.85 20.85 11.84
N ARG A 283 12.69 19.99 12.86
CA ARG A 283 13.54 20.04 14.06
C ARG A 283 14.88 19.33 13.88
N PHE A 284 14.92 18.21 13.18
CA PHE A 284 16.08 17.32 13.08
C PHE A 284 16.66 17.21 11.67
N GLY A 285 15.96 17.76 10.65
CA GLY A 285 16.29 17.59 9.24
C GLY A 285 15.91 16.21 8.71
N GLU A 286 15.84 16.09 7.36
CA GLU A 286 15.42 14.83 6.72
C GLU A 286 16.36 13.65 7.00
N PRO A 287 17.72 13.80 7.00
CA PRO A 287 18.59 12.66 7.24
C PRO A 287 18.36 12.03 8.62
N THR A 288 18.25 12.83 9.67
CA THR A 288 17.99 12.34 11.03
C THR A 288 16.59 11.72 11.13
N THR A 289 15.60 12.30 10.41
CA THR A 289 14.24 11.77 10.35
C THR A 289 14.20 10.38 9.70
N VAL A 290 15.00 10.13 8.66
CA VAL A 290 15.16 8.80 8.06
C VAL A 290 15.73 7.80 9.07
N TYR A 291 16.78 8.17 9.82
CA TYR A 291 17.34 7.30 10.85
C TYR A 291 16.34 6.96 11.95
N ILE A 292 15.62 7.96 12.46
CA ILE A 292 14.60 7.74 13.50
C ILE A 292 13.52 6.79 12.99
N GLY A 293 13.09 6.97 11.76
CA GLY A 293 12.06 6.11 11.13
C GLY A 293 12.52 4.67 10.95
N LEU A 294 13.70 4.46 10.37
CA LEU A 294 14.24 3.11 10.13
C LEU A 294 14.60 2.38 11.43
N VAL A 295 15.27 3.07 12.36
CA VAL A 295 15.68 2.46 13.64
C VAL A 295 14.45 2.20 14.51
N GLY A 296 13.54 3.18 14.64
CA GLY A 296 12.29 3.01 15.39
C GLY A 296 11.45 1.87 14.84
N GLY A 297 11.31 1.81 13.51
CA GLY A 297 10.64 0.69 12.82
C GLY A 297 11.29 -0.65 13.10
N ALA A 298 12.62 -0.74 13.03
CA ALA A 298 13.35 -1.98 13.30
C ALA A 298 13.15 -2.45 14.75
N ILE A 299 13.25 -1.55 15.74
CA ILE A 299 13.02 -1.89 17.15
C ILE A 299 11.57 -2.33 17.36
N GLY A 300 10.59 -1.62 16.77
CA GLY A 300 9.19 -1.99 16.84
C GLY A 300 8.93 -3.40 16.25
N PHE A 301 9.55 -3.71 15.12
CA PHE A 301 9.42 -5.02 14.48
C PHE A 301 10.10 -6.16 15.26
N LEU A 302 11.23 -5.88 15.91
CA LEU A 302 11.81 -6.82 16.88
C LEU A 302 10.86 -7.06 18.05
N GLY A 303 10.16 -6.01 18.52
CA GLY A 303 9.09 -6.16 19.49
C GLY A 303 7.98 -7.09 18.98
N TYR A 304 7.51 -6.93 17.75
CA TYR A 304 6.51 -7.84 17.16
C TYR A 304 7.01 -9.26 17.01
N ALA A 305 8.29 -9.43 16.62
CA ALA A 305 8.90 -10.74 16.48
C ALA A 305 8.97 -11.51 17.80
N PHE A 306 9.38 -10.85 18.88
CA PHE A 306 9.74 -11.52 20.13
C PHE A 306 8.77 -11.26 21.29
N ALA A 307 7.74 -10.37 21.17
CA ALA A 307 6.77 -10.15 22.23
C ALA A 307 6.08 -11.45 22.67
N PRO A 308 6.18 -11.89 23.92
CA PRO A 308 5.52 -13.09 24.43
C PRO A 308 4.05 -12.84 24.78
N THR A 309 3.63 -11.58 24.91
CA THR A 309 2.27 -11.19 25.31
C THR A 309 1.72 -10.10 24.39
N PRO A 310 0.38 -10.03 24.22
CA PRO A 310 -0.26 -8.93 23.52
C PRO A 310 0.13 -7.54 24.04
N ALA A 311 0.27 -7.39 25.36
CA ALA A 311 0.64 -6.11 25.96
C ALA A 311 2.00 -5.60 25.49
N LEU A 312 3.01 -6.47 25.43
CA LEU A 312 4.35 -6.13 24.92
C LEU A 312 4.35 -5.89 23.40
N LEU A 313 3.51 -6.62 22.67
CA LEU A 313 3.31 -6.36 21.25
C LEU A 313 2.75 -4.94 21.04
N PHE A 314 1.70 -4.55 21.78
CA PHE A 314 1.13 -3.20 21.70
C PHE A 314 2.10 -2.12 22.20
N ALA A 315 2.92 -2.39 23.20
CA ALA A 315 3.98 -1.47 23.65
C ALA A 315 5.02 -1.17 22.54
N SER A 316 5.18 -2.07 21.58
CA SER A 316 6.08 -1.88 20.43
C SER A 316 5.46 -1.07 19.28
N VAL A 317 4.12 -0.90 19.26
CA VAL A 317 3.39 -0.20 18.19
C VAL A 317 3.89 1.24 17.99
N PRO A 318 4.06 2.08 19.01
CA PRO A 318 4.53 3.46 18.81
C PRO A 318 5.89 3.52 18.10
N LEU A 319 6.81 2.60 18.43
CA LEU A 319 8.12 2.52 17.79
C LEU A 319 8.00 2.07 16.33
N ALA A 320 7.20 1.06 16.06
CA ALA A 320 6.96 0.59 14.69
C ALA A 320 6.32 1.67 13.82
N CYS A 321 5.39 2.46 14.35
CA CYS A 321 4.74 3.55 13.62
C CYS A 321 5.72 4.66 13.19
N LEU A 322 6.86 4.83 13.89
CA LEU A 322 7.90 5.79 13.48
C LEU A 322 8.45 5.47 12.07
N LEU A 323 8.30 4.22 11.59
CA LEU A 323 8.64 3.86 10.22
C LEU A 323 7.95 4.77 9.19
N GLY A 324 6.75 5.29 9.50
CA GLY A 324 6.01 6.25 8.69
C GLY A 324 6.73 7.58 8.41
N LEU A 325 7.78 7.92 9.18
CA LEU A 325 8.62 9.10 8.94
C LEU A 325 9.55 8.92 7.73
N THR A 326 9.92 7.68 7.40
CA THR A 326 11.00 7.36 6.46
C THR A 326 10.66 7.74 5.01
N MET A 327 9.52 7.30 4.50
CA MET A 327 9.16 7.48 3.08
C MET A 327 9.11 8.97 2.67
N PRO A 328 8.42 9.87 3.39
CA PRO A 328 8.40 11.28 3.03
C PRO A 328 9.80 11.93 3.06
N ALA A 329 10.63 11.59 4.05
CA ALA A 329 11.97 12.14 4.19
C ALA A 329 12.91 11.63 3.07
N VAL A 330 12.88 10.34 2.73
CA VAL A 330 13.66 9.77 1.61
C VAL A 330 13.22 10.38 0.28
N ARG A 331 11.92 10.54 0.03
CA ARG A 331 11.41 11.19 -1.18
C ARG A 331 11.86 12.64 -1.28
N ALA A 332 11.88 13.39 -0.18
CA ALA A 332 12.37 14.78 -0.16
C ALA A 332 13.86 14.85 -0.51
N ILE A 333 14.70 13.94 0.03
CA ILE A 333 16.12 13.86 -0.28
C ILE A 333 16.33 13.53 -1.77
N LEU A 334 15.66 12.50 -2.28
CA LEU A 334 15.75 12.07 -3.68
C LEU A 334 15.28 13.16 -4.64
N SER A 335 14.15 13.81 -4.36
CA SER A 335 13.62 14.87 -5.22
C SER A 335 14.58 16.06 -5.36
N ARG A 336 15.36 16.39 -4.32
CA ARG A 336 16.38 17.44 -4.39
C ARG A 336 17.65 17.00 -5.08
N ALA A 337 17.97 15.70 -5.07
CA ALA A 337 19.16 15.17 -5.73
C ALA A 337 18.97 14.98 -7.25
N VAL A 338 17.71 14.87 -7.70
CA VAL A 338 17.38 14.59 -9.10
C VAL A 338 16.97 15.87 -9.82
N PRO A 339 17.52 16.16 -11.02
CA PRO A 339 17.16 17.33 -11.82
C PRO A 339 15.66 17.39 -12.14
N ALA A 340 15.14 18.61 -12.36
CA ALA A 340 13.72 18.85 -12.61
C ALA A 340 13.18 18.07 -13.82
N ASN A 341 13.98 17.90 -14.87
CA ASN A 341 13.62 17.14 -16.08
C ASN A 341 13.60 15.62 -15.88
N ALA A 342 14.17 15.09 -14.78
CA ALA A 342 14.22 13.66 -14.47
C ALA A 342 13.29 13.25 -13.31
N GLN A 343 12.46 14.18 -12.79
CA GLN A 343 11.53 13.89 -11.68
C GLN A 343 10.49 12.81 -12.06
N GLY A 344 10.04 12.76 -13.32
CA GLY A 344 9.13 11.72 -13.80
C GLY A 344 9.77 10.31 -13.74
N GLU A 345 11.05 10.20 -14.11
CA GLU A 345 11.82 8.96 -14.05
C GLU A 345 12.03 8.53 -12.58
N LEU A 346 12.30 9.49 -11.68
CA LEU A 346 12.38 9.22 -10.25
C LEU A 346 11.07 8.61 -9.71
N GLN A 347 9.92 9.21 -10.04
CA GLN A 347 8.63 8.66 -9.60
C GLN A 347 8.36 7.27 -10.21
N GLY A 348 8.78 7.05 -11.46
CA GLY A 348 8.74 5.73 -12.11
C GLY A 348 9.61 4.70 -11.40
N ALA A 349 10.83 5.06 -10.99
CA ALA A 349 11.74 4.19 -10.24
C ALA A 349 11.18 3.86 -8.83
N ILE A 350 10.65 4.85 -8.12
CA ILE A 350 9.99 4.65 -6.81
C ILE A 350 8.78 3.73 -6.96
N GLY A 351 7.91 3.98 -7.94
CA GLY A 351 6.75 3.15 -8.22
C GLY A 351 7.13 1.70 -8.57
N GLY A 352 8.20 1.53 -9.34
CA GLY A 352 8.75 0.21 -9.66
C GLY A 352 9.21 -0.57 -8.43
N ILE A 353 9.89 0.09 -7.48
CA ILE A 353 10.30 -0.52 -6.21
C ILE A 353 9.09 -0.93 -5.39
N VAL A 354 8.13 -0.02 -5.21
CA VAL A 354 6.90 -0.30 -4.44
C VAL A 354 6.14 -1.49 -5.01
N SER A 355 5.99 -1.54 -6.34
CA SER A 355 5.31 -2.66 -6.99
C SER A 355 6.08 -3.97 -6.89
N PHE A 356 7.40 -3.93 -7.02
CA PHE A 356 8.25 -5.12 -6.91
C PHE A 356 8.22 -5.70 -5.50
N THR A 357 8.30 -4.86 -4.46
CA THR A 357 8.23 -5.32 -3.07
C THR A 357 6.84 -5.85 -2.71
N ALA A 358 5.77 -5.26 -3.25
CA ALA A 358 4.41 -5.75 -3.08
C ALA A 358 4.21 -7.18 -3.64
N ILE A 359 5.07 -7.62 -4.56
CA ILE A 359 5.09 -9.00 -5.09
C ILE A 359 6.00 -9.89 -4.23
N VAL A 360 7.25 -9.45 -4.00
CA VAL A 360 8.29 -10.31 -3.38
C VAL A 360 8.09 -10.46 -1.88
N THR A 361 7.69 -9.39 -1.17
CA THR A 361 7.59 -9.42 0.29
C THR A 361 6.51 -10.36 0.81
N PRO A 362 5.24 -10.34 0.32
CA PRO A 362 4.23 -11.30 0.78
C PRO A 362 4.66 -12.75 0.54
N PHE A 363 5.24 -13.03 -0.62
CA PHE A 363 5.77 -14.34 -0.94
C PHE A 363 6.84 -14.77 0.08
N THR A 364 7.89 -13.99 0.24
CA THR A 364 9.01 -14.34 1.10
C THR A 364 8.61 -14.43 2.58
N MET A 365 7.78 -13.51 3.07
CA MET A 365 7.42 -13.46 4.48
C MET A 365 6.44 -14.57 4.87
N THR A 366 5.51 -14.95 4.00
CA THR A 366 4.59 -16.07 4.30
C THR A 366 5.29 -17.42 4.21
N HIS A 367 6.26 -17.62 3.30
CA HIS A 367 7.09 -18.82 3.26
C HIS A 367 8.02 -18.90 4.48
N LEU A 368 8.60 -17.76 4.89
CA LEU A 368 9.41 -17.72 6.11
C LEU A 368 8.58 -18.05 7.35
N PHE A 369 7.36 -17.51 7.44
CA PHE A 369 6.42 -17.87 8.50
C PHE A 369 6.12 -19.36 8.51
N SER A 370 5.79 -19.93 7.36
CA SER A 370 5.53 -21.37 7.20
C SER A 370 6.73 -22.21 7.65
N ALA A 371 7.92 -21.92 7.16
CA ALA A 371 9.14 -22.63 7.53
C ALA A 371 9.45 -22.53 9.03
N ALA A 372 9.21 -21.37 9.64
CA ALA A 372 9.49 -21.14 11.05
C ALA A 372 8.41 -21.71 12.00
N THR A 373 7.23 -22.09 11.49
CA THR A 373 6.12 -22.63 12.29
C THR A 373 5.71 -24.05 11.90
N ALA A 374 6.36 -24.65 10.89
CA ALA A 374 6.07 -26.01 10.46
C ALA A 374 6.30 -27.02 11.59
N PRO A 375 5.53 -28.13 11.64
CA PRO A 375 5.82 -29.25 12.53
C PRO A 375 7.23 -29.74 12.33
N GLY A 376 8.04 -29.79 13.38
CA GLY A 376 9.46 -30.18 13.31
C GLY A 376 10.44 -29.05 12.99
N SER A 377 10.00 -27.83 12.85
CA SER A 377 10.89 -26.67 12.73
C SER A 377 11.73 -26.51 14.01
N THR A 378 13.04 -26.38 13.87
CA THR A 378 13.94 -26.09 14.99
C THR A 378 13.82 -24.70 15.52
N LEU A 379 13.27 -23.75 14.72
CA LEU A 379 13.21 -22.33 15.06
C LEU A 379 12.00 -21.98 15.94
N HIS A 380 10.85 -22.64 15.75
CA HIS A 380 9.56 -22.35 16.40
C HIS A 380 9.32 -20.86 16.70
N LEU A 381 9.54 -19.99 15.69
CA LEU A 381 9.46 -18.54 15.82
C LEU A 381 8.38 -17.98 14.87
N PRO A 382 7.11 -17.90 15.30
CA PRO A 382 6.04 -17.30 14.47
C PRO A 382 6.33 -15.86 14.05
N GLY A 383 7.11 -15.12 14.84
CA GLY A 383 7.54 -13.75 14.56
C GLY A 383 8.69 -13.62 13.55
N ALA A 384 9.19 -14.70 12.95
CA ALA A 384 10.30 -14.67 12.01
C ALA A 384 10.15 -13.66 10.86
N PRO A 385 8.97 -13.45 10.24
CA PRO A 385 8.80 -12.42 9.23
C PRO A 385 9.13 -11.01 9.75
N PHE A 386 8.72 -10.67 10.98
CA PHE A 386 9.03 -9.36 11.56
C PHE A 386 10.51 -9.23 11.92
N ALA A 387 11.18 -10.29 12.33
CA ALA A 387 12.63 -10.31 12.52
C ALA A 387 13.37 -10.05 11.19
N ALA A 388 12.91 -10.68 10.09
CA ALA A 388 13.45 -10.44 8.75
C ALA A 388 13.16 -9.01 8.26
N GLY A 389 11.95 -8.48 8.51
CA GLY A 389 11.62 -7.10 8.24
C GLY A 389 12.50 -6.11 9.01
N ALA A 390 12.75 -6.37 10.31
CA ALA A 390 13.68 -5.58 11.12
C ALA A 390 15.11 -5.61 10.56
N LEU A 391 15.58 -6.78 10.13
CA LEU A 391 16.89 -6.90 9.47
C LEU A 391 16.97 -6.09 8.18
N ALA A 392 15.93 -6.12 7.35
CA ALA A 392 15.87 -5.28 6.14
C ALA A 392 15.97 -3.80 6.50
N LEU A 393 15.24 -3.33 7.53
CA LEU A 393 15.32 -1.94 7.99
C LEU A 393 16.72 -1.58 8.51
N LEU A 394 17.38 -2.47 9.25
CA LEU A 394 18.76 -2.26 9.73
C LEU A 394 19.77 -2.23 8.57
N VAL A 395 19.61 -3.09 7.56
CA VAL A 395 20.38 -3.00 6.31
C VAL A 395 20.14 -1.64 5.63
N GLY A 396 18.90 -1.16 5.64
CA GLY A 396 18.55 0.20 5.18
C GLY A 396 19.29 1.29 5.95
N VAL A 397 19.41 1.17 7.28
CA VAL A 397 20.19 2.10 8.12
C VAL A 397 21.67 2.11 7.69
N VAL A 398 22.29 0.94 7.54
CA VAL A 398 23.70 0.81 7.13
C VAL A 398 23.91 1.39 5.72
N ALA A 399 23.01 1.10 4.79
CA ALA A 399 23.07 1.67 3.45
C ALA A 399 22.94 3.20 3.47
N PHE A 400 22.03 3.72 4.29
CA PHE A 400 21.82 5.17 4.41
C PHE A 400 23.02 5.90 5.04
N THR A 401 23.69 5.32 6.05
CA THR A 401 24.89 5.90 6.65
C THR A 401 26.00 6.08 5.61
N ARG A 402 26.23 5.07 4.76
CA ARG A 402 27.23 5.12 3.70
C ARG A 402 26.89 6.16 2.62
N THR A 403 25.60 6.27 2.29
CA THR A 403 25.14 7.17 1.24
C THR A 403 25.10 8.62 1.68
N SER A 404 24.64 8.92 2.90
CA SER A 404 24.57 10.28 3.44
C SER A 404 25.96 10.91 3.58
N GLY A 405 26.98 10.12 3.95
CA GLY A 405 28.37 10.57 3.99
C GLY A 405 28.90 10.94 2.60
N ALA A 406 28.61 10.13 1.57
CA ALA A 406 29.05 10.39 0.20
C ALA A 406 28.37 11.64 -0.40
N LEU A 407 27.08 11.85 -0.15
CA LEU A 407 26.35 13.04 -0.61
C LEU A 407 26.82 14.33 0.09
N GLN A 408 27.18 14.26 1.37
CA GLN A 408 27.77 15.39 2.09
C GLN A 408 29.20 15.72 1.60
N ALA A 409 30.02 14.69 1.32
CA ALA A 409 31.35 14.87 0.76
C ALA A 409 31.30 15.50 -0.64
N ALA A 410 30.39 15.04 -1.51
CA ALA A 410 30.22 15.62 -2.85
C ALA A 410 29.80 17.10 -2.81
N ARG A 411 28.93 17.49 -1.85
CA ARG A 411 28.53 18.90 -1.68
C ARG A 411 29.68 19.80 -1.20
N ARG A 412 30.61 19.28 -0.38
CA ARG A 412 31.78 20.04 0.09
C ARG A 412 32.82 20.27 -1.00
N VAL A 413 32.86 19.43 -2.02
CA VAL A 413 33.77 19.56 -3.16
C VAL A 413 33.21 20.51 -4.24
N SER A 414 31.87 20.69 -4.27
CA SER A 414 31.19 21.58 -5.23
C SER A 414 30.88 22.99 -4.69
N ALA A 415 31.14 23.25 -3.42
CA ALA A 415 31.08 24.55 -2.76
C ALA A 415 32.47 25.16 -2.58
#